data_faffcb69ae350e09f8609e369a8aa0c1
#
_entry.id   faffcb69ae350e09f8609e369a8aa0c1
#
_cell.length_a   1.000
_cell.length_b   1.000
_cell.length_c   1.000
_cell.angle_alpha   90.00
_cell.angle_beta   90.00
_cell.angle_gamma   90.00
#
_symmetry.space_group_name_H-M   'P 1'
#
loop_
_entity.id
_entity.type
_entity.pdbx_description
1 polymer ?
#
loop_
_entity_poly.entity_id
_entity_poly.type
_entity_poly.pdbx_seq_one_letter_code
_entity_poly.pdbx_strand_id
1 'polypeptide(L)'
;MKARKTALLGILCAQAIALSFLENLIPSLPFLPPGAKPGFSNIVTMFTVLTLGLPQAMCITVFKALFALMTRGATAFFMSLAGGVLSTLAMWAATKIKSDPFGLLGASIIAAVCHNAGQLAAAAALTGTGAVLGYAPALLIFSLITGAVTGTVLHIVMPALEKQTQFIIKK
;
A
#
# COMPACT_ATOMS: atom_id res chain seq x y z
N MET A 1 10.90 -0.01 25.50
CA MET A 1 11.04 -0.11 24.03
C MET A 1 9.87 -0.80 23.33
N LYS A 2 9.39 -1.98 23.76
CA LYS A 2 8.27 -2.71 23.11
C LYS A 2 6.97 -1.88 23.06
N ALA A 3 6.53 -1.31 24.20
CA ALA A 3 5.28 -0.53 24.30
C ALA A 3 5.25 0.67 23.33
N ARG A 4 6.35 1.41 23.19
CA ARG A 4 6.43 2.56 22.28
C ARG A 4 6.32 2.17 20.81
N LYS A 5 6.97 1.06 20.41
CA LYS A 5 6.83 0.53 19.04
C LYS A 5 5.40 0.09 18.76
N THR A 6 4.73 -0.51 19.73
CA THR A 6 3.32 -0.91 19.61
C THR A 6 2.41 0.32 19.49
N ALA A 7 2.64 1.35 20.29
CA ALA A 7 1.87 2.59 20.19
C ALA A 7 2.06 3.29 18.84
N LEU A 8 3.31 3.35 18.34
CA LEU A 8 3.61 3.89 17.01
C LEU A 8 2.90 3.08 15.91
N LEU A 9 2.95 1.74 16.00
CA LEU A 9 2.25 0.88 15.06
C LEU A 9 0.74 1.13 15.07
N GLY A 10 0.14 1.31 16.25
CA GLY A 10 -1.28 1.66 16.39
C GLY A 10 -1.64 2.98 15.71
N ILE A 11 -0.80 4.02 15.86
CA ILE A 11 -0.99 5.30 15.19
C ILE A 11 -0.88 5.13 13.66
N LEU A 12 0.12 4.40 13.18
CA LEU A 12 0.29 4.14 11.75
C LEU A 12 -0.87 3.32 11.17
N CYS A 13 -1.38 2.32 11.92
CA CYS A 13 -2.58 1.59 11.52
C CYS A 13 -3.80 2.53 11.39
N ALA A 14 -4.01 3.41 12.37
CA ALA A 14 -5.11 4.37 12.33
C ALA A 14 -5.01 5.32 11.13
N GLN A 15 -3.81 5.84 10.84
CA GLN A 15 -3.56 6.67 9.66
C GLN A 15 -3.81 5.91 8.35
N ALA A 16 -3.35 4.66 8.24
CA ALA A 16 -3.56 3.84 7.06
C ALA A 16 -5.05 3.57 6.82
N ILE A 17 -5.82 3.31 7.89
CA ILE A 17 -7.27 3.13 7.83
C ILE A 17 -7.96 4.43 7.43
N ALA A 18 -7.58 5.56 8.02
CA ALA A 18 -8.14 6.87 7.69
C ALA A 18 -7.91 7.22 6.21
N LEU A 19 -6.70 7.02 5.69
CA LEU A 19 -6.41 7.21 4.27
C LEU A 19 -7.20 6.24 3.39
N SER A 20 -7.33 4.98 3.79
CA SER A 20 -8.16 3.99 3.08
C SER A 20 -9.64 4.38 3.07
N PHE A 21 -10.14 4.99 4.15
CA PHE A 21 -11.48 5.56 4.20
C PHE A 21 -11.64 6.74 3.24
N LEU A 22 -10.70 7.68 3.21
CA LEU A 22 -10.70 8.79 2.27
C LEU A 22 -10.68 8.32 0.81
N GLU A 23 -9.90 7.27 0.51
CA GLU A 23 -9.93 6.63 -0.82
C GLU A 23 -11.33 6.07 -1.17
N ASN A 24 -12.12 5.66 -0.18
CA ASN A 24 -13.48 5.17 -0.41
C ASN A 24 -14.45 6.28 -0.84
N LEU A 25 -14.13 7.54 -0.55
CA LEU A 25 -14.92 8.69 -0.98
C LEU A 25 -14.66 9.07 -2.45
N ILE A 26 -13.56 8.57 -3.03
CA ILE A 26 -13.25 8.78 -4.45
C ILE A 26 -14.17 7.87 -5.28
N PRO A 27 -14.97 8.42 -6.21
CA PRO A 27 -15.81 7.62 -7.09
C PRO A 27 -14.99 6.58 -7.86
N SER A 28 -15.59 5.41 -8.10
CA SER A 28 -14.96 4.39 -8.93
C SER A 28 -14.72 4.93 -10.34
N LEU A 29 -13.48 4.84 -10.81
CA LEU A 29 -13.12 5.30 -12.14
C LEU A 29 -13.56 4.26 -13.18
N PRO A 30 -14.21 4.66 -14.29
CA PRO A 30 -14.78 3.70 -15.26
C PRO A 30 -13.76 2.78 -15.92
N PHE A 31 -12.48 3.19 -15.94
CA PHE A 31 -11.38 2.43 -16.55
C PHE A 31 -10.65 1.52 -15.55
N LEU A 32 -11.10 1.45 -14.30
CA LEU A 32 -10.56 0.55 -13.28
C LEU A 32 -11.55 -0.59 -12.99
N PRO A 33 -11.07 -1.79 -12.62
CA PRO A 33 -11.93 -2.86 -12.17
C PRO A 33 -12.81 -2.41 -11.00
N PRO A 34 -14.06 -2.87 -10.91
CA PRO A 34 -14.90 -2.58 -9.77
C PRO A 34 -14.22 -2.94 -8.44
N GLY A 35 -14.15 -2.00 -7.52
CA GLY A 35 -13.48 -2.19 -6.22
C GLY A 35 -11.97 -1.92 -6.20
N ALA A 36 -11.32 -1.68 -7.36
CA ALA A 36 -9.93 -1.23 -7.39
C ALA A 36 -9.80 0.20 -6.84
N LYS A 37 -8.66 0.48 -6.20
CA LYS A 37 -8.39 1.77 -5.56
C LYS A 37 -6.98 2.27 -5.87
N PRO A 38 -6.76 3.59 -5.82
CA PRO A 38 -5.45 4.20 -6.07
C PRO A 38 -4.33 3.67 -5.17
N GLY A 39 -4.65 3.30 -3.93
CA GLY A 39 -3.66 2.77 -2.99
C GLY A 39 -2.83 3.85 -2.28
N PHE A 40 -3.33 5.09 -2.13
CA PHE A 40 -2.64 6.15 -1.37
C PHE A 40 -2.36 5.75 0.07
N SER A 41 -3.25 4.96 0.68
CA SER A 41 -3.03 4.38 2.01
C SER A 41 -1.78 3.49 2.10
N ASN A 42 -1.22 3.07 0.96
CA ASN A 42 0.05 2.34 0.92
C ASN A 42 1.25 3.22 1.30
N ILE A 43 1.15 4.55 1.26
CA ILE A 43 2.20 5.47 1.75
C ILE A 43 2.59 5.10 3.18
N VAL A 44 1.60 4.89 4.06
CA VAL A 44 1.84 4.51 5.45
C VAL A 44 2.48 3.13 5.57
N THR A 45 2.02 2.17 4.75
CA THR A 45 2.61 0.82 4.73
C THR A 45 4.06 0.87 4.26
N MET A 46 4.36 1.66 3.21
CA MET A 46 5.71 1.85 2.68
C MET A 46 6.62 2.52 3.72
N PHE A 47 6.15 3.59 4.39
CA PHE A 47 6.86 4.21 5.50
C PHE A 47 7.16 3.18 6.61
N THR A 48 6.20 2.34 6.93
CA THR A 48 6.37 1.31 7.97
C THR A 48 7.40 0.26 7.57
N VAL A 49 7.45 -0.15 6.29
CA VAL A 49 8.49 -1.06 5.79
C VAL A 49 9.88 -0.47 6.03
N LEU A 50 10.06 0.80 5.72
CA LEU A 50 11.35 1.49 5.81
C LEU A 50 11.81 1.71 7.25
N THR A 51 10.87 1.95 8.18
CA THR A 51 11.20 2.37 9.56
C THR A 51 11.08 1.26 10.60
N LEU A 52 10.06 0.43 10.50
CA LEU A 52 9.75 -0.64 11.46
C LEU A 52 10.00 -2.05 10.91
N GLY A 53 10.03 -2.19 9.59
CA GLY A 53 10.30 -3.44 8.89
C GLY A 53 9.06 -4.19 8.42
N LEU A 54 9.29 -5.32 7.76
CA LEU A 54 8.27 -6.13 7.08
C LEU A 54 7.14 -6.62 8.00
N PRO A 55 7.38 -7.20 9.20
CA PRO A 55 6.29 -7.74 10.00
C PRO A 55 5.25 -6.69 10.41
N GLN A 56 5.72 -5.49 10.77
CA GLN A 56 4.85 -4.38 11.16
C GLN A 56 4.05 -3.84 9.97
N ALA A 57 4.68 -3.75 8.81
CA ALA A 57 4.00 -3.34 7.59
C ALA A 57 2.95 -4.37 7.14
N MET A 58 3.23 -5.67 7.28
CA MET A 58 2.25 -6.72 7.02
C MET A 58 1.06 -6.64 7.98
N CYS A 59 1.29 -6.33 9.25
CA CYS A 59 0.23 -6.08 10.21
C CYS A 59 -0.73 -4.97 9.73
N ILE A 60 -0.18 -3.82 9.30
CA ILE A 60 -0.99 -2.72 8.73
C ILE A 60 -1.76 -3.20 7.49
N THR A 61 -1.13 -3.95 6.60
CA THR A 61 -1.76 -4.50 5.39
C THR A 61 -2.98 -5.36 5.72
N VAL A 62 -2.86 -6.23 6.74
CA VAL A 62 -3.98 -7.07 7.20
C VAL A 62 -5.10 -6.21 7.80
N PHE A 63 -4.79 -5.23 8.65
CA PHE A 63 -5.81 -4.33 9.22
C PHE A 63 -6.53 -3.53 8.15
N LYS A 64 -5.84 -3.04 7.12
CA LYS A 64 -6.45 -2.38 5.96
C LYS A 64 -7.39 -3.32 5.19
N ALA A 65 -7.00 -4.57 5.00
CA ALA A 65 -7.84 -5.56 4.32
C ALA A 65 -9.10 -5.87 5.16
N LEU A 66 -8.98 -6.04 6.48
CA LEU A 66 -10.12 -6.20 7.38
C LEU A 66 -11.05 -4.99 7.36
N PHE A 67 -10.50 -3.78 7.31
CA PHE A 67 -11.30 -2.57 7.14
C PHE A 67 -12.05 -2.56 5.79
N ALA A 68 -11.40 -3.01 4.70
CA ALA A 68 -12.06 -3.16 3.41
C ALA A 68 -13.19 -4.21 3.44
N LEU A 69 -13.02 -5.30 4.21
CA LEU A 69 -14.07 -6.29 4.46
C LEU A 69 -15.32 -5.65 5.09
N MET A 70 -15.10 -4.85 6.14
CA MET A 70 -16.20 -4.21 6.88
C MET A 70 -16.92 -3.14 6.08
N THR A 71 -16.22 -2.43 5.20
CA THR A 71 -16.77 -1.25 4.48
C THR A 71 -17.26 -1.58 3.07
N ARG A 72 -16.70 -2.60 2.41
CA ARG A 72 -16.94 -2.90 0.99
C ARG A 72 -17.17 -4.39 0.69
N GLY A 73 -17.09 -5.24 1.71
CA GLY A 73 -17.38 -6.67 1.60
C GLY A 73 -16.18 -7.53 1.16
N ALA A 74 -16.46 -8.83 0.98
CA ALA A 74 -15.45 -9.88 0.81
C ALA A 74 -14.56 -9.68 -0.44
N THR A 75 -15.13 -9.28 -1.57
CA THR A 75 -14.36 -9.02 -2.80
C THR A 75 -13.28 -7.97 -2.56
N ALA A 76 -13.64 -6.87 -1.92
CA ALA A 76 -12.69 -5.81 -1.59
C ALA A 76 -11.63 -6.25 -0.58
N PHE A 77 -11.97 -7.15 0.35
CA PHE A 77 -11.02 -7.77 1.27
C PHE A 77 -9.93 -8.51 0.51
N PHE A 78 -10.31 -9.46 -0.36
CA PHE A 78 -9.32 -10.27 -1.08
C PHE A 78 -8.47 -9.43 -2.03
N MET A 79 -9.06 -8.45 -2.73
CA MET A 79 -8.31 -7.53 -3.58
C MET A 79 -7.34 -6.67 -2.76
N SER A 80 -7.78 -6.11 -1.64
CA SER A 80 -6.94 -5.30 -0.75
C SER A 80 -5.81 -6.12 -0.12
N LEU A 81 -6.10 -7.36 0.29
CA LEU A 81 -5.10 -8.26 0.87
C LEU A 81 -4.04 -8.65 -0.16
N ALA A 82 -4.46 -9.16 -1.33
CA ALA A 82 -3.54 -9.59 -2.38
C ALA A 82 -2.67 -8.42 -2.87
N GLY A 83 -3.28 -7.29 -3.21
CA GLY A 83 -2.56 -6.09 -3.64
C GLY A 83 -1.63 -5.56 -2.55
N GLY A 84 -2.11 -5.48 -1.32
CA GLY A 84 -1.34 -4.99 -0.18
C GLY A 84 -0.14 -5.88 0.16
N VAL A 85 -0.31 -7.20 0.17
CA VAL A 85 0.79 -8.15 0.42
C VAL A 85 1.87 -8.04 -0.65
N LEU A 86 1.48 -8.09 -1.95
CA LEU A 86 2.45 -7.99 -3.05
C LEU A 86 3.18 -6.64 -3.04
N SER A 87 2.47 -5.55 -2.81
CA SER A 87 3.05 -4.21 -2.69
C SER A 87 4.05 -4.11 -1.53
N THR A 88 3.68 -4.63 -0.36
CA THR A 88 4.53 -4.60 0.84
C THR A 88 5.80 -5.43 0.64
N LEU A 89 5.68 -6.61 0.03
CA LEU A 89 6.82 -7.47 -0.30
C LEU A 89 7.72 -6.83 -1.34
N ALA A 90 7.15 -6.24 -2.39
CA ALA A 90 7.92 -5.56 -3.43
C ALA A 90 8.72 -4.38 -2.85
N MET A 91 8.10 -3.56 -2.00
CA MET A 91 8.79 -2.45 -1.32
C MET A 91 9.90 -2.97 -0.40
N TRP A 92 9.62 -4.00 0.40
CA TRP A 92 10.63 -4.61 1.25
C TRP A 92 11.79 -5.20 0.44
N ALA A 93 11.52 -5.89 -0.67
CA ALA A 93 12.55 -6.42 -1.55
C ALA A 93 13.41 -5.29 -2.14
N ALA A 94 12.78 -4.19 -2.58
CA ALA A 94 13.49 -3.03 -3.09
C ALA A 94 14.47 -2.45 -2.04
N THR A 95 14.11 -2.42 -0.76
CA THR A 95 14.99 -1.95 0.32
C THR A 95 16.19 -2.87 0.59
N LYS A 96 16.20 -4.09 0.07
CA LYS A 96 17.30 -5.06 0.22
C LYS A 96 18.36 -4.92 -0.89
N ILE A 97 18.07 -4.20 -1.95
CA ILE A 97 19.01 -3.98 -3.05
C ILE A 97 20.03 -2.94 -2.61
N LYS A 98 21.26 -3.38 -2.36
CA LYS A 98 22.35 -2.55 -1.81
C LYS A 98 22.73 -1.32 -2.66
N SER A 99 22.53 -1.38 -3.97
CA SER A 99 22.88 -0.29 -4.89
C SER A 99 21.79 0.80 -4.98
N ASP A 100 20.62 0.58 -4.38
CA ASP A 100 19.42 1.45 -4.47
C ASP A 100 19.22 2.10 -5.86
N PRO A 101 19.20 1.28 -6.95
CA PRO A 101 19.21 1.79 -8.32
C PRO A 101 17.91 2.53 -8.66
N PHE A 102 16.88 2.33 -7.88
CA PHE A 102 15.54 2.88 -8.14
C PHE A 102 15.19 4.07 -7.25
N GLY A 103 15.91 4.26 -6.15
CA GLY A 103 15.54 5.23 -5.13
C GLY A 103 14.13 4.98 -4.56
N LEU A 104 13.72 5.86 -3.67
CA LEU A 104 12.39 5.76 -3.05
C LEU A 104 11.25 5.90 -4.06
N LEU A 105 11.43 6.74 -5.09
CA LEU A 105 10.45 6.96 -6.15
C LEU A 105 10.23 5.68 -6.98
N GLY A 106 11.31 5.07 -7.46
CA GLY A 106 11.21 3.85 -8.27
C GLY A 106 10.66 2.67 -7.47
N ALA A 107 11.08 2.52 -6.19
CA ALA A 107 10.53 1.51 -5.30
C ALA A 107 9.03 1.70 -5.08
N SER A 108 8.55 2.95 -4.99
CA SER A 108 7.13 3.27 -4.87
C SER A 108 6.33 2.92 -6.13
N ILE A 109 6.90 3.18 -7.32
CA ILE A 109 6.28 2.80 -8.59
C ILE A 109 6.17 1.27 -8.70
N ILE A 110 7.24 0.54 -8.41
CA ILE A 110 7.23 -0.93 -8.39
C ILE A 110 6.18 -1.46 -7.43
N ALA A 111 6.12 -0.90 -6.22
CA ALA A 111 5.12 -1.30 -5.22
C ALA A 111 3.69 -1.01 -5.69
N ALA A 112 3.43 0.10 -6.37
CA ALA A 112 2.12 0.43 -6.93
C ALA A 112 1.71 -0.53 -8.06
N VAL A 113 2.65 -0.88 -8.94
CA VAL A 113 2.41 -1.89 -10.00
C VAL A 113 2.09 -3.24 -9.37
N CYS A 114 2.87 -3.69 -8.39
CA CYS A 114 2.62 -4.94 -7.67
C CYS A 114 1.28 -4.92 -6.92
N HIS A 115 0.90 -3.76 -6.36
CA HIS A 115 -0.40 -3.60 -5.71
C HIS A 115 -1.55 -3.83 -6.69
N ASN A 116 -1.55 -3.14 -7.81
CA ASN A 116 -2.61 -3.26 -8.81
C ASN A 116 -2.60 -4.63 -9.50
N ALA A 117 -1.42 -5.22 -9.73
CA ALA A 117 -1.32 -6.59 -10.23
C ALA A 117 -1.95 -7.60 -9.26
N GLY A 118 -1.71 -7.46 -7.95
CA GLY A 118 -2.34 -8.30 -6.93
C GLY A 118 -3.85 -8.12 -6.86
N GLN A 119 -4.34 -6.88 -6.96
CA GLN A 119 -5.78 -6.62 -7.03
C GLN A 119 -6.41 -7.29 -8.27
N LEU A 120 -5.76 -7.14 -9.45
CA LEU A 120 -6.25 -7.71 -10.69
C LEU A 120 -6.26 -9.24 -10.66
N ALA A 121 -5.21 -9.85 -10.11
CA ALA A 121 -5.14 -11.30 -9.94
C ALA A 121 -6.25 -11.82 -9.02
N ALA A 122 -6.47 -11.14 -7.88
CA ALA A 122 -7.56 -11.49 -6.97
C ALA A 122 -8.93 -11.31 -7.63
N ALA A 123 -9.15 -10.23 -8.39
CA ALA A 123 -10.38 -9.99 -9.13
C ALA A 123 -10.64 -11.08 -10.17
N ALA A 124 -9.62 -11.48 -10.94
CA ALA A 124 -9.73 -12.56 -11.93
C ALA A 124 -10.07 -13.90 -11.27
N ALA A 125 -9.44 -14.22 -10.15
CA ALA A 125 -9.72 -15.45 -9.39
C ALA A 125 -11.15 -15.47 -8.82
N LEU A 126 -11.63 -14.34 -8.30
CA LEU A 126 -12.98 -14.24 -7.71
C LEU A 126 -14.10 -14.26 -8.75
N THR A 127 -13.85 -13.68 -9.92
CA THR A 127 -14.86 -13.66 -11.01
C THR A 127 -14.85 -14.91 -11.87
N GLY A 128 -13.80 -15.73 -11.80
CA GLY A 128 -13.63 -16.92 -12.63
C GLY A 128 -13.46 -16.62 -14.13
N THR A 129 -13.19 -15.36 -14.51
CA THR A 129 -13.09 -14.95 -15.91
C THR A 129 -11.83 -14.14 -16.19
N GLY A 130 -11.19 -14.40 -17.34
CA GLY A 130 -10.07 -13.63 -17.83
C GLY A 130 -10.43 -12.23 -18.36
N ALA A 131 -11.71 -11.91 -18.51
CA ALA A 131 -12.16 -10.61 -19.03
C ALA A 131 -11.63 -9.44 -18.18
N VAL A 132 -11.44 -9.65 -16.86
CA VAL A 132 -10.88 -8.66 -15.95
C VAL A 132 -9.45 -8.26 -16.32
N LEU A 133 -8.69 -9.15 -16.97
CA LEU A 133 -7.33 -8.86 -17.42
C LEU A 133 -7.28 -7.76 -18.49
N GLY A 134 -8.40 -7.48 -19.17
CA GLY A 134 -8.52 -6.35 -20.09
C GLY A 134 -8.26 -4.99 -19.43
N TYR A 135 -8.38 -4.88 -18.09
CA TYR A 135 -8.03 -3.67 -17.33
C TYR A 135 -6.52 -3.52 -17.10
N ALA A 136 -5.69 -4.52 -17.40
CA ALA A 136 -4.25 -4.50 -17.09
C ALA A 136 -3.52 -3.29 -17.69
N PRO A 137 -3.72 -2.86 -18.96
CA PRO A 137 -3.03 -1.70 -19.50
C PRO A 137 -3.40 -0.39 -18.77
N ALA A 138 -4.69 -0.20 -18.47
CA ALA A 138 -5.15 0.98 -17.73
C ALA A 138 -4.59 1.00 -16.30
N LEU A 139 -4.60 -0.16 -15.62
CA LEU A 139 -4.02 -0.30 -14.28
C LEU A 139 -2.52 -0.06 -14.27
N LEU A 140 -1.78 -0.45 -15.31
CA LEU A 140 -0.35 -0.19 -15.42
C LEU A 140 -0.08 1.32 -15.49
N ILE A 141 -0.75 2.03 -16.39
CA ILE A 141 -0.62 3.49 -16.51
C ILE A 141 -0.99 4.17 -15.18
N PHE A 142 -2.10 3.75 -14.59
CA PHE A 142 -2.55 4.30 -13.31
C PHE A 142 -1.54 4.02 -12.18
N SER A 143 -0.89 2.85 -12.18
CA SER A 143 0.16 2.50 -11.22
C SER A 143 1.38 3.41 -11.33
N LEU A 144 1.79 3.76 -12.54
CA LEU A 144 2.91 4.68 -12.75
C LEU A 144 2.60 6.06 -12.16
N ILE A 145 1.41 6.57 -12.40
CA ILE A 145 0.96 7.88 -11.88
C ILE A 145 0.86 7.82 -10.35
N THR A 146 0.13 6.86 -9.80
CA THR A 146 -0.08 6.76 -8.35
C THR A 146 1.21 6.42 -7.61
N GLY A 147 2.07 5.59 -8.19
CA GLY A 147 3.39 5.27 -7.63
C GLY A 147 4.32 6.48 -7.61
N ALA A 148 4.31 7.31 -8.67
CA ALA A 148 5.07 8.55 -8.71
C ALA A 148 4.55 9.56 -7.66
N VAL A 149 3.23 9.72 -7.53
CA VAL A 149 2.62 10.60 -6.52
C VAL A 149 2.95 10.11 -5.12
N THR A 150 2.73 8.84 -4.82
CA THR A 150 3.00 8.27 -3.48
C THR A 150 4.47 8.32 -3.13
N GLY A 151 5.36 8.04 -4.10
CA GLY A 151 6.81 8.12 -3.91
C GLY A 151 7.29 9.54 -3.65
N THR A 152 6.77 10.52 -4.37
CA THR A 152 7.09 11.93 -4.15
C THR A 152 6.60 12.39 -2.77
N VAL A 153 5.36 12.09 -2.41
CA VAL A 153 4.83 12.41 -1.07
C VAL A 153 5.67 11.76 0.02
N LEU A 154 6.01 10.49 -0.14
CA LEU A 154 6.83 9.77 0.83
C LEU A 154 8.23 10.40 0.95
N HIS A 155 8.84 10.77 -0.18
CA HIS A 155 10.16 11.44 -0.20
C HIS A 155 10.15 12.77 0.57
N ILE A 156 9.10 13.57 0.39
CA ILE A 156 8.95 14.87 1.08
C ILE A 156 8.70 14.68 2.59
N VAL A 157 7.86 13.71 2.96
CA VAL A 157 7.40 13.54 4.34
C VAL A 157 8.40 12.71 5.18
N MET A 158 9.20 11.85 4.53
CA MET A 158 10.13 10.91 5.18
C MET A 158 11.06 11.57 6.20
N PRO A 159 11.75 12.71 5.93
CA PRO A 159 12.66 13.33 6.89
C PRO A 159 11.96 13.78 8.18
N ALA A 160 10.73 14.31 8.07
CA ALA A 160 9.93 14.73 9.22
C ALA A 160 9.47 13.55 10.06
N LEU A 161 8.99 12.49 9.40
CA LEU A 161 8.52 11.27 10.07
C LEU A 161 9.65 10.48 10.72
N GLU A 162 10.81 10.39 10.09
CA GLU A 162 11.98 9.73 10.67
C GLU A 162 12.44 10.42 11.95
N LYS A 163 12.51 11.76 11.95
CA LYS A 163 12.87 12.53 13.14
C LYS A 163 11.92 12.25 14.32
N GLN A 164 10.61 12.20 14.07
CA GLN A 164 9.63 11.86 15.09
C GLN A 164 9.75 10.39 15.55
N THR A 165 9.92 9.47 14.61
CA THR A 165 10.06 8.04 14.90
C THR A 165 11.31 7.75 15.72
N GLN A 166 12.44 8.37 15.38
CA GLN A 166 13.68 8.24 16.16
C GLN A 166 13.53 8.80 17.59
N PHE A 167 12.83 9.91 17.75
CA PHE A 167 12.53 10.48 19.06
C PHE A 167 11.69 9.52 19.94
N ILE A 168 10.71 8.85 19.32
CA ILE A 168 9.83 7.87 20.01
C ILE A 168 10.59 6.59 20.36
N ILE A 169 11.48 6.11 19.50
CA ILE A 169 12.16 4.82 19.66
C ILE A 169 13.41 4.94 20.55
N LYS A 170 14.16 6.05 20.46
CA LYS A 170 15.43 6.24 21.21
C LYS A 170 15.24 6.68 22.67
N LYS A 171 14.12 7.29 23.03
CA LYS A 171 13.77 7.64 24.40
C LYS A 171 13.03 6.49 25.11
#